data_3fee66fc86eac34a3f7ab4c28c540560
#
_entry.id   3fee66fc86eac34a3f7ab4c28c540560
#
_cell.length_a   1.000
_cell.length_b   1.000
_cell.length_c   1.000
_cell.angle_alpha   90.00
_cell.angle_beta   90.00
_cell.angle_gamma   90.00
#
_symmetry.space_group_name_H-M   'P 1'
#
loop_
_entity.id
_entity.type
_entity.pdbx_description
1 polymer ?
#
loop_
_entity_poly.entity_id
_entity_poly.type
_entity_poly.pdbx_seq_one_letter_code
_entity_poly.pdbx_strand_id
1 'polypeptide(L)'
;MGKHPKVRSKTPLSKTKLIIFSILPTLFLMLFLEGGFRIFGWAVPAIQSLPLPGEYEGLFQIDEDLFWALSPNLDILFEGKPVRTNRLGLRSPEITPKQTGEFRILSLGESSTFGTGVANEETYSFQLEKNLQETDWNRPYRVINAGVPAYSSFQSLVYLKEKGLDLKPDLILFYHEINDYFPSSLRDSSNNEIGITRSDPQLYQLRKGTFSSRLASLSAIYRYFLLQKAKRNIEKIQGGFVINPVMNIGLPDIGLHPRLVSQGENGLRFSGLNEKALPSRVLPKERLEILQNLRSIARENNIHLLILHPSYKDSDPHDCLLTRFTKKEEVPMFEAHNVLHPPGADPQTLFVDSWHPNPLGHQRLAEGLSQMILHEINRQ
;
A
#
# COMPACT_ATOMS: atom_id res chain seq x y z
N MET A 1 -1.63 65.01 -65.66
CA MET A 1 -0.48 64.26 -65.09
C MET A 1 -0.93 63.56 -63.82
N GLY A 2 -1.35 62.32 -63.92
CA GLY A 2 -1.84 61.55 -62.78
C GLY A 2 -0.66 60.78 -62.10
N LYS A 3 -0.47 61.06 -60.81
CA LYS A 3 0.52 60.30 -59.99
C LYS A 3 -0.10 58.95 -59.59
N HIS A 4 0.41 57.89 -60.14
CA HIS A 4 0.07 56.55 -59.66
C HIS A 4 0.65 56.28 -58.23
N PRO A 5 -0.15 55.78 -57.29
CA PRO A 5 0.35 55.45 -55.95
C PRO A 5 1.33 54.26 -56.08
N LYS A 6 2.55 54.41 -55.54
CA LYS A 6 3.53 53.32 -55.40
C LYS A 6 2.97 52.24 -54.48
N VAL A 7 2.65 51.08 -54.99
CA VAL A 7 2.38 49.87 -54.23
C VAL A 7 3.64 49.50 -53.46
N ARG A 8 3.65 49.65 -52.12
CA ARG A 8 4.73 49.17 -51.27
C ARG A 8 4.75 47.63 -51.34
N SER A 9 5.75 47.08 -51.95
CA SER A 9 6.02 45.62 -51.90
C SER A 9 6.29 45.25 -50.43
N LYS A 10 5.42 44.42 -49.87
CA LYS A 10 5.65 43.83 -48.51
C LYS A 10 6.85 42.87 -48.61
N THR A 11 7.96 43.20 -47.99
CA THR A 11 9.10 42.28 -47.86
C THR A 11 8.64 41.01 -47.13
N PRO A 12 8.92 39.83 -47.69
CA PRO A 12 8.53 38.58 -47.04
C PRO A 12 9.22 38.45 -45.67
N LEU A 13 8.47 38.02 -44.67
CA LEU A 13 8.98 37.78 -43.30
C LEU A 13 10.11 36.74 -43.39
N SER A 14 11.19 36.94 -42.65
CA SER A 14 12.25 35.92 -42.55
C SER A 14 11.68 34.60 -41.98
N LYS A 15 12.21 33.48 -42.36
CA LYS A 15 11.81 32.13 -41.88
C LYS A 15 11.75 32.09 -40.35
N THR A 16 12.71 32.69 -39.66
CA THR A 16 12.75 32.82 -38.20
C THR A 16 11.54 33.58 -37.63
N LYS A 17 11.15 34.69 -38.25
CA LYS A 17 9.96 35.47 -37.84
C LYS A 17 8.68 34.66 -38.07
N LEU A 18 8.57 33.91 -39.16
CA LEU A 18 7.42 33.05 -39.44
C LEU A 18 7.28 31.95 -38.40
N ILE A 19 8.38 31.30 -37.98
CA ILE A 19 8.41 30.29 -36.91
C ILE A 19 7.99 30.90 -35.59
N ILE A 20 8.55 32.05 -35.21
CA ILE A 20 8.19 32.76 -33.96
C ILE A 20 6.71 33.13 -33.95
N PHE A 21 6.18 33.69 -35.02
CA PHE A 21 4.76 34.12 -35.10
C PHE A 21 3.78 32.94 -35.16
N SER A 22 4.20 31.74 -35.53
CA SER A 22 3.34 30.53 -35.46
C SER A 22 3.43 29.80 -34.11
N ILE A 23 4.60 29.77 -33.47
CA ILE A 23 4.79 29.08 -32.20
C ILE A 23 4.27 29.91 -31.01
N LEU A 24 4.53 31.19 -30.95
CA LEU A 24 4.13 32.05 -29.82
C LEU A 24 2.61 32.05 -29.53
N PRO A 25 1.72 32.21 -30.50
CA PRO A 25 0.26 32.15 -30.24
C PRO A 25 -0.16 30.72 -29.76
N THR A 26 0.45 29.70 -30.32
CA THR A 26 0.15 28.31 -29.92
C THR A 26 0.57 28.04 -28.47
N LEU A 27 1.76 28.50 -28.09
CA LEU A 27 2.23 28.40 -26.69
C LEU A 27 1.34 29.21 -25.75
N PHE A 28 0.97 30.43 -26.15
CA PHE A 28 0.07 31.29 -25.36
C PHE A 28 -1.31 30.64 -25.18
N LEU A 29 -1.87 30.09 -26.25
CA LEU A 29 -3.13 29.34 -26.18
C LEU A 29 -3.03 28.11 -25.26
N MET A 30 -1.94 27.32 -25.36
CA MET A 30 -1.71 26.19 -24.47
C MET A 30 -1.61 26.61 -22.99
N LEU A 31 -0.87 27.68 -22.70
CA LEU A 31 -0.75 28.21 -21.34
C LEU A 31 -2.09 28.75 -20.81
N PHE A 32 -2.85 29.44 -21.67
CA PHE A 32 -4.18 29.92 -21.31
C PHE A 32 -5.15 28.79 -21.00
N LEU A 33 -5.17 27.74 -21.84
CA LEU A 33 -5.98 26.55 -21.59
C LEU A 33 -5.52 25.82 -20.33
N GLU A 34 -4.23 25.61 -20.14
CA GLU A 34 -3.67 25.00 -18.93
C GLU A 34 -4.06 25.76 -17.67
N GLY A 35 -3.97 27.11 -17.70
CA GLY A 35 -4.43 27.99 -16.63
C GLY A 35 -5.93 27.85 -16.35
N GLY A 36 -6.74 27.80 -17.40
CA GLY A 36 -8.19 27.60 -17.29
C GLY A 36 -8.52 26.24 -16.64
N PHE A 37 -7.90 25.15 -17.07
CA PHE A 37 -8.11 23.84 -16.49
C PHE A 37 -7.74 23.78 -14.99
N ARG A 38 -6.71 24.52 -14.58
CA ARG A 38 -6.30 24.62 -13.16
C ARG A 38 -7.28 25.44 -12.32
N ILE A 39 -7.69 26.61 -12.84
CA ILE A 39 -8.58 27.56 -12.12
C ILE A 39 -9.98 26.95 -11.94
N PHE A 40 -10.53 26.34 -12.98
CA PHE A 40 -11.88 25.75 -12.93
C PHE A 40 -11.92 24.35 -12.29
N GLY A 41 -10.80 23.84 -11.78
CA GLY A 41 -10.75 22.53 -11.13
C GLY A 41 -11.03 21.34 -12.07
N TRP A 42 -11.01 21.54 -13.38
CA TRP A 42 -11.17 20.47 -14.37
C TRP A 42 -9.95 19.53 -14.42
N ALA A 43 -8.82 20.01 -13.94
CA ALA A 43 -7.64 19.23 -13.72
C ALA A 43 -7.76 18.51 -12.38
N VAL A 44 -8.24 17.32 -12.41
CA VAL A 44 -8.15 16.43 -11.23
C VAL A 44 -6.68 16.37 -10.82
N PRO A 45 -6.34 16.57 -9.55
CA PRO A 45 -4.98 16.41 -9.06
C PRO A 45 -4.41 15.06 -9.51
N ALA A 46 -3.13 15.02 -9.82
CA ALA A 46 -2.46 13.75 -10.11
C ALA A 46 -2.78 12.79 -8.99
N ILE A 47 -3.43 11.68 -9.32
CA ILE A 47 -3.89 10.61 -8.46
C ILE A 47 -3.73 10.98 -6.98
N GLN A 48 -4.78 11.57 -6.41
CA GLN A 48 -4.78 11.76 -4.96
C GLN A 48 -4.79 10.36 -4.35
N SER A 49 -3.91 10.13 -3.40
CA SER A 49 -4.09 9.10 -2.41
C SER A 49 -5.55 9.16 -1.97
N LEU A 50 -6.17 8.00 -1.82
CA LEU A 50 -7.56 7.89 -1.40
C LEU A 50 -7.81 8.83 -0.23
N PRO A 51 -8.76 9.79 -0.33
CA PRO A 51 -9.20 10.50 0.86
C PRO A 51 -9.81 9.43 1.78
N LEU A 52 -9.27 9.36 2.96
CA LEU A 52 -9.70 8.40 3.94
C LEU A 52 -11.03 8.87 4.53
N PRO A 53 -11.94 7.96 4.90
CA PRO A 53 -13.15 8.29 5.61
C PRO A 53 -12.86 9.18 6.81
N GLY A 54 -13.78 10.07 7.19
CA GLY A 54 -13.59 11.01 8.30
C GLY A 54 -13.21 10.37 9.65
N GLU A 55 -13.61 9.11 9.86
CA GLU A 55 -13.21 8.32 11.04
C GLU A 55 -11.71 7.98 11.09
N TYR A 56 -11.00 8.11 9.95
CA TYR A 56 -9.55 7.98 9.84
C TYR A 56 -8.83 9.32 9.76
N GLU A 57 -9.57 10.42 9.96
CA GLU A 57 -9.00 11.76 9.94
C GLU A 57 -7.92 11.86 11.02
N GLY A 58 -6.72 12.24 10.58
CA GLY A 58 -5.55 12.33 11.44
C GLY A 58 -4.71 11.05 11.54
N LEU A 59 -5.26 9.84 11.34
CA LEU A 59 -4.46 8.60 11.38
C LEU A 59 -3.43 8.56 10.26
N PHE A 60 -3.81 9.05 9.08
CA PHE A 60 -2.98 8.98 7.88
C PHE A 60 -2.62 10.36 7.34
N GLN A 61 -1.45 10.43 6.73
CA GLN A 61 -1.02 11.52 5.86
C GLN A 61 -0.80 11.02 4.44
N ILE A 62 -0.89 11.93 3.46
CA ILE A 62 -0.55 11.65 2.08
C ILE A 62 0.95 11.40 1.96
N ASP A 63 1.33 10.33 1.28
CA ASP A 63 2.71 9.99 0.95
C ASP A 63 2.86 9.84 -0.57
N GLU A 64 3.87 10.48 -1.15
CA GLU A 64 4.06 10.47 -2.61
C GLU A 64 4.39 9.08 -3.16
N ASP A 65 5.06 8.25 -2.39
CA ASP A 65 5.54 6.94 -2.80
C ASP A 65 4.61 5.81 -2.37
N LEU A 66 4.06 5.93 -1.17
CA LEU A 66 3.25 4.92 -0.53
C LEU A 66 1.75 5.16 -0.67
N PHE A 67 1.33 6.25 -1.36
CA PHE A 67 -0.02 6.77 -1.46
C PHE A 67 -0.52 7.39 -0.15
N TRP A 68 -0.37 6.70 0.96
CA TRP A 68 -0.59 7.19 2.34
C TRP A 68 0.43 6.55 3.28
N ALA A 69 0.65 7.17 4.41
CA ALA A 69 1.44 6.66 5.53
C ALA A 69 0.77 7.05 6.85
N LEU A 70 1.10 6.39 7.94
CA LEU A 70 0.64 6.84 9.27
C LEU A 70 1.22 8.23 9.56
N SER A 71 0.39 9.07 10.16
CA SER A 71 0.84 10.38 10.64
C SER A 71 1.86 10.21 11.77
N PRO A 72 2.93 11.03 11.82
CA PRO A 72 3.92 10.97 12.88
C PRO A 72 3.39 11.55 14.19
N ASN A 73 3.94 11.10 15.32
CA ASN A 73 3.64 11.59 16.67
C ASN A 73 2.14 11.55 17.04
N LEU A 74 1.43 10.53 16.56
CA LEU A 74 0.04 10.32 16.95
C LEU A 74 -0.08 9.90 18.41
N ASP A 75 -1.12 10.38 19.06
CA ASP A 75 -1.66 9.86 20.32
C ASP A 75 -3.18 10.03 20.26
N ILE A 76 -3.85 9.01 19.72
CA ILE A 76 -5.29 9.04 19.41
C ILE A 76 -5.98 7.76 19.87
N LEU A 77 -7.30 7.81 19.94
CA LEU A 77 -8.12 6.61 19.99
C LEU A 77 -8.53 6.23 18.55
N PHE A 78 -8.19 5.01 18.16
CA PHE A 78 -8.61 4.43 16.90
C PHE A 78 -9.37 3.13 17.18
N GLU A 79 -10.62 3.05 16.75
CA GLU A 79 -11.55 1.93 17.09
C GLU A 79 -11.61 1.63 18.61
N GLY A 80 -11.63 2.69 19.41
CA GLY A 80 -11.70 2.60 20.88
C GLY A 80 -10.40 2.14 21.55
N LYS A 81 -9.31 1.98 20.83
CA LYS A 81 -8.00 1.59 21.35
C LYS A 81 -6.97 2.72 21.23
N PRO A 82 -6.07 2.88 22.20
CA PRO A 82 -5.00 3.87 22.10
C PRO A 82 -4.02 3.48 21.01
N VAL A 83 -3.75 4.42 20.11
CA VAL A 83 -2.77 4.29 19.03
C VAL A 83 -1.77 5.42 19.12
N ARG A 84 -0.51 5.07 19.28
CA ARG A 84 0.62 6.01 19.28
C ARG A 84 1.59 5.65 18.18
N THR A 85 2.08 6.68 17.48
CA THR A 85 3.16 6.54 16.52
C THR A 85 4.34 7.40 16.92
N ASN A 86 5.53 6.99 16.54
CA ASN A 86 6.75 7.76 16.75
C ASN A 86 6.91 8.88 15.70
N ARG A 87 8.01 9.64 15.77
CA ARG A 87 8.33 10.72 14.81
C ARG A 87 8.47 10.25 13.35
N LEU A 88 8.64 8.96 13.10
CA LEU A 88 8.70 8.39 11.75
C LEU A 88 7.32 7.88 11.25
N GLY A 89 6.25 8.05 12.04
CA GLY A 89 4.95 7.51 11.72
C GLY A 89 4.84 6.00 11.90
N LEU A 90 5.70 5.38 12.73
CA LEU A 90 5.67 3.95 12.99
C LEU A 90 4.97 3.68 14.31
N ARG A 91 4.16 2.62 14.37
CA ARG A 91 3.50 2.19 15.61
C ARG A 91 4.48 1.44 16.52
N SER A 92 5.51 2.14 16.91
CA SER A 92 6.66 1.65 17.70
C SER A 92 7.16 2.76 18.61
N PRO A 93 7.89 2.44 19.70
CA PRO A 93 8.67 3.44 20.41
C PRO A 93 9.61 4.20 19.47
N GLU A 94 10.21 5.30 19.94
CA GLU A 94 11.19 6.05 19.17
C GLU A 94 12.36 5.17 18.73
N ILE A 95 12.71 5.31 17.46
CA ILE A 95 13.80 4.54 16.86
C ILE A 95 15.12 5.28 17.09
N THR A 96 15.96 4.69 17.93
CA THR A 96 17.31 5.15 18.20
C THR A 96 18.31 4.55 17.21
N PRO A 97 19.52 5.11 17.07
CA PRO A 97 20.61 4.46 16.36
C PRO A 97 20.79 3.01 16.86
N LYS A 98 21.03 2.09 15.94
CA LYS A 98 21.21 0.67 16.26
C LYS A 98 22.40 0.50 17.21
N GLN A 99 22.17 -0.18 18.33
CA GLN A 99 23.20 -0.44 19.34
C GLN A 99 24.10 -1.60 18.91
N THR A 100 25.29 -1.65 19.48
CA THR A 100 26.20 -2.80 19.27
C THR A 100 25.56 -4.08 19.81
N GLY A 101 25.50 -5.11 18.98
CA GLY A 101 24.89 -6.40 19.35
C GLY A 101 23.37 -6.42 19.27
N GLU A 102 22.70 -5.30 18.99
CA GLU A 102 21.24 -5.26 18.82
C GLU A 102 20.80 -6.08 17.59
N PHE A 103 19.82 -6.95 17.80
CA PHE A 103 19.12 -7.65 16.72
C PHE A 103 17.79 -6.94 16.40
N ARG A 104 17.70 -6.38 15.21
CA ARG A 104 16.59 -5.53 14.80
C ARG A 104 15.69 -6.22 13.81
N ILE A 105 14.40 -6.32 14.14
CA ILE A 105 13.37 -6.93 13.31
C ILE A 105 12.48 -5.82 12.75
N LEU A 106 12.33 -5.77 11.43
CA LEU A 106 11.39 -4.88 10.75
C LEU A 106 10.15 -5.69 10.36
N SER A 107 9.04 -5.42 11.04
CA SER A 107 7.75 -6.06 10.79
C SER A 107 6.97 -5.26 9.75
N LEU A 108 6.96 -5.74 8.52
CA LEU A 108 6.23 -5.18 7.37
C LEU A 108 4.87 -5.87 7.23
N GLY A 109 3.82 -5.09 7.10
CA GLY A 109 2.51 -5.69 6.96
C GLY A 109 1.38 -4.66 6.81
N GLU A 110 0.19 -5.18 6.92
CA GLU A 110 -1.06 -4.46 6.81
C GLU A 110 -1.70 -4.19 8.18
N SER A 111 -3.04 -4.10 8.23
CA SER A 111 -3.82 -3.85 9.43
C SER A 111 -3.58 -4.85 10.57
N SER A 112 -3.32 -6.12 10.26
CA SER A 112 -2.98 -7.13 11.29
C SER A 112 -1.59 -6.88 11.90
N THR A 113 -0.63 -6.38 11.11
CA THR A 113 0.68 -5.96 11.65
C THR A 113 0.56 -4.63 12.39
N PHE A 114 -0.19 -3.68 11.85
CA PHE A 114 -0.51 -2.46 12.56
C PHE A 114 -1.14 -2.77 13.94
N GLY A 115 -2.03 -3.75 14.00
CA GLY A 115 -2.77 -4.12 15.19
C GLY A 115 -4.10 -3.37 15.31
N THR A 116 -4.93 -3.47 14.26
CA THR A 116 -6.31 -2.97 14.29
C THR A 116 -7.09 -3.62 15.44
N GLY A 117 -7.80 -2.81 16.22
CA GLY A 117 -8.60 -3.29 17.35
C GLY A 117 -7.82 -3.62 18.62
N VAL A 118 -6.50 -3.36 18.69
CA VAL A 118 -5.68 -3.59 19.89
C VAL A 118 -4.84 -2.37 20.26
N ALA A 119 -4.40 -2.25 21.51
CA ALA A 119 -3.50 -1.20 21.96
C ALA A 119 -2.05 -1.43 21.46
N ASN A 120 -1.18 -0.42 21.56
CA ASN A 120 0.21 -0.55 21.11
C ASN A 120 0.93 -1.74 21.76
N GLU A 121 0.75 -1.88 23.07
CA GLU A 121 1.40 -2.90 23.90
C GLU A 121 0.79 -4.30 23.67
N GLU A 122 -0.38 -4.38 23.05
CA GLU A 122 -1.07 -5.62 22.69
C GLU A 122 -0.70 -6.13 21.29
N THR A 123 0.01 -5.33 20.46
CA THR A 123 0.41 -5.76 19.13
C THR A 123 1.42 -6.91 19.18
N TYR A 124 1.35 -7.84 18.23
CA TYR A 124 2.31 -8.95 18.21
C TYR A 124 3.76 -8.47 18.08
N SER A 125 4.01 -7.35 17.44
CA SER A 125 5.36 -6.79 17.31
C SER A 125 5.92 -6.35 18.66
N PHE A 126 5.11 -5.69 19.50
CA PHE A 126 5.49 -5.31 20.85
C PHE A 126 5.70 -6.53 21.75
N GLN A 127 4.76 -7.49 21.70
CA GLN A 127 4.84 -8.74 22.47
C GLN A 127 6.04 -9.60 22.04
N LEU A 128 6.35 -9.62 20.74
CA LEU A 128 7.51 -10.33 20.19
C LEU A 128 8.83 -9.76 20.75
N GLU A 129 8.99 -8.42 20.75
CA GLU A 129 10.17 -7.79 21.35
C GLU A 129 10.32 -8.22 22.81
N LYS A 130 9.24 -8.15 23.58
CA LYS A 130 9.22 -8.55 24.98
C LYS A 130 9.61 -10.03 25.15
N ASN A 131 8.98 -10.94 24.41
CA ASN A 131 9.24 -12.37 24.51
C ASN A 131 10.68 -12.72 24.14
N LEU A 132 11.24 -12.12 23.08
CA LEU A 132 12.63 -12.33 22.70
C LEU A 132 13.59 -11.83 23.78
N GLN A 133 13.34 -10.65 24.35
CA GLN A 133 14.18 -10.07 25.40
C GLN A 133 14.15 -10.88 26.71
N GLU A 134 12.99 -11.47 27.05
CA GLU A 134 12.83 -12.34 28.21
C GLU A 134 13.48 -13.72 28.03
N THR A 135 13.53 -14.25 26.79
CA THR A 135 14.04 -15.58 26.48
C THR A 135 15.54 -15.59 26.18
N ASP A 136 16.05 -14.56 25.46
CA ASP A 136 17.47 -14.39 25.16
C ASP A 136 17.94 -13.00 25.63
N TRP A 137 18.43 -12.92 26.85
CA TRP A 137 18.97 -11.71 27.45
C TRP A 137 20.40 -11.39 27.01
N ASN A 138 21.03 -12.24 26.18
CA ASN A 138 22.44 -12.04 25.75
C ASN A 138 22.60 -10.93 24.73
N ARG A 139 21.52 -10.50 24.08
CA ARG A 139 21.51 -9.38 23.14
C ARG A 139 20.25 -8.54 23.28
N PRO A 140 20.33 -7.23 22.99
CA PRO A 140 19.11 -6.42 22.88
C PRO A 140 18.34 -6.75 21.59
N TYR A 141 17.02 -6.88 21.71
CA TYR A 141 16.10 -7.04 20.59
C TYR A 141 15.31 -5.75 20.39
N ARG A 142 15.05 -5.42 19.14
CA ARG A 142 14.15 -4.33 18.75
C ARG A 142 13.24 -4.81 17.63
N VAL A 143 11.92 -4.75 17.86
CA VAL A 143 10.91 -5.06 16.86
C VAL A 143 10.21 -3.78 16.43
N ILE A 144 10.40 -3.38 15.17
CA ILE A 144 9.82 -2.18 14.60
C ILE A 144 8.54 -2.55 13.87
N ASN A 145 7.40 -2.07 14.36
CA ASN A 145 6.11 -2.24 13.70
C ASN A 145 5.96 -1.20 12.60
N ALA A 146 6.11 -1.63 11.35
CA ALA A 146 5.89 -0.84 10.14
C ALA A 146 4.60 -1.28 9.41
N GLY A 147 3.64 -1.87 10.12
CA GLY A 147 2.32 -2.17 9.63
C GLY A 147 1.50 -0.90 9.40
N VAL A 148 0.78 -0.85 8.30
CA VAL A 148 -0.12 0.25 7.97
C VAL A 148 -1.46 -0.33 7.48
N PRO A 149 -2.60 0.10 8.04
CA PRO A 149 -3.90 -0.39 7.60
C PRO A 149 -4.10 -0.23 6.10
N ALA A 150 -4.68 -1.25 5.49
CA ALA A 150 -4.96 -1.34 4.07
C ALA A 150 -3.72 -1.30 3.13
N TYR A 151 -2.49 -1.45 3.62
CA TYR A 151 -1.34 -1.61 2.73
C TYR A 151 -1.44 -2.90 1.92
N SER A 152 -1.01 -2.84 0.66
CA SER A 152 -0.70 -4.02 -0.14
C SER A 152 0.76 -4.45 0.07
N SER A 153 1.08 -5.66 -0.36
CA SER A 153 2.46 -6.16 -0.36
C SER A 153 3.41 -5.25 -1.14
N PHE A 154 2.90 -4.59 -2.19
CA PHE A 154 3.67 -3.62 -2.99
C PHE A 154 4.07 -2.39 -2.17
N GLN A 155 3.15 -1.81 -1.39
CA GLN A 155 3.45 -0.65 -0.57
C GLN A 155 4.51 -0.97 0.50
N SER A 156 4.44 -2.16 1.12
CA SER A 156 5.48 -2.60 2.05
C SER A 156 6.83 -2.83 1.39
N LEU A 157 6.88 -3.35 0.15
CA LEU A 157 8.13 -3.43 -0.62
C LEU A 157 8.71 -2.03 -0.92
N VAL A 158 7.87 -1.07 -1.31
CA VAL A 158 8.29 0.32 -1.55
C VAL A 158 8.79 0.93 -0.23
N TYR A 159 8.05 0.75 0.87
CA TYR A 159 8.49 1.22 2.18
C TYR A 159 9.87 0.66 2.57
N LEU A 160 10.08 -0.64 2.37
CA LEU A 160 11.38 -1.28 2.64
C LEU A 160 12.50 -0.59 1.87
N LYS A 161 12.30 -0.34 0.57
CA LYS A 161 13.32 0.26 -0.31
C LYS A 161 13.63 1.71 0.04
N GLU A 162 12.60 2.51 0.30
CA GLU A 162 12.73 3.96 0.44
C GLU A 162 13.06 4.39 1.89
N LYS A 163 12.68 3.59 2.88
CA LYS A 163 12.77 3.97 4.30
C LYS A 163 13.24 2.83 5.21
N GLY A 164 12.80 1.61 4.92
CA GLY A 164 12.99 0.48 5.83
C GLY A 164 14.43 0.02 5.98
N LEU A 165 15.22 0.04 4.90
CA LEU A 165 16.64 -0.34 4.93
C LEU A 165 17.49 0.62 5.79
N ASP A 166 17.14 1.90 5.86
CA ASP A 166 17.83 2.89 6.71
C ASP A 166 17.68 2.57 8.20
N LEU A 167 16.66 1.79 8.57
CA LEU A 167 16.46 1.30 9.93
C LEU A 167 17.46 0.18 10.31
N LYS A 168 18.23 -0.32 9.36
CA LYS A 168 19.26 -1.38 9.52
C LYS A 168 18.70 -2.66 10.16
N PRO A 169 17.63 -3.27 9.60
CA PRO A 169 17.10 -4.52 10.13
C PRO A 169 18.09 -5.67 9.92
N ASP A 170 18.06 -6.65 10.83
CA ASP A 170 18.70 -7.95 10.68
C ASP A 170 17.73 -8.99 10.16
N LEU A 171 16.43 -8.78 10.43
CA LEU A 171 15.36 -9.65 9.96
C LEU A 171 14.19 -8.80 9.46
N ILE A 172 13.67 -9.18 8.30
CA ILE A 172 12.39 -8.71 7.76
C ILE A 172 11.35 -9.78 8.07
N LEU A 173 10.31 -9.39 8.81
CA LEU A 173 9.10 -10.17 9.00
C LEU A 173 8.02 -9.61 8.08
N PHE A 174 7.51 -10.42 7.15
CA PHE A 174 6.60 -9.96 6.11
C PHE A 174 5.24 -10.65 6.22
N TYR A 175 4.18 -9.86 6.48
CA TYR A 175 2.81 -10.32 6.76
C TYR A 175 1.82 -9.66 5.81
N HIS A 176 1.55 -10.27 4.65
CA HIS A 176 0.62 -9.78 3.64
C HIS A 176 -0.11 -10.90 2.90
N GLU A 177 -1.40 -10.70 2.68
CA GLU A 177 -2.16 -11.51 1.74
C GLU A 177 -3.43 -10.78 1.25
N ILE A 178 -4.42 -10.57 2.12
CA ILE A 178 -5.79 -10.25 1.75
C ILE A 178 -5.92 -8.95 0.95
N ASN A 179 -5.19 -7.91 1.34
CA ASN A 179 -5.30 -6.59 0.70
C ASN A 179 -4.81 -6.58 -0.74
N ASP A 180 -3.96 -7.53 -1.10
CA ASP A 180 -3.50 -7.67 -2.48
C ASP A 180 -4.61 -8.10 -3.43
N TYR A 181 -5.59 -8.85 -2.94
CA TYR A 181 -6.69 -9.37 -3.73
C TYR A 181 -7.86 -8.39 -3.87
N PHE A 182 -7.96 -7.40 -2.96
CA PHE A 182 -8.99 -6.39 -3.10
C PHE A 182 -8.81 -5.57 -4.38
N PRO A 183 -9.92 -5.11 -4.99
CA PRO A 183 -9.83 -4.28 -6.17
C PRO A 183 -9.20 -2.91 -5.85
N SER A 184 -8.37 -2.42 -6.76
CA SER A 184 -7.83 -1.06 -6.73
C SER A 184 -8.88 -0.05 -7.17
N SER A 185 -9.08 1.05 -6.46
CA SER A 185 -10.05 2.10 -6.81
C SER A 185 -9.41 3.47 -6.96
N LEU A 186 -9.95 4.27 -7.88
CA LEU A 186 -9.62 5.68 -8.04
C LEU A 186 -10.81 6.56 -7.60
N ARG A 187 -10.51 7.74 -7.07
CA ARG A 187 -11.51 8.75 -6.71
C ARG A 187 -11.29 10.05 -7.44
N ASP A 188 -12.37 10.78 -7.73
CA ASP A 188 -12.29 12.14 -8.24
C ASP A 188 -12.04 13.16 -7.12
N SER A 189 -11.90 14.44 -7.51
CA SER A 189 -11.69 15.54 -6.57
C SER A 189 -12.85 15.79 -5.59
N SER A 190 -14.03 15.22 -5.89
CA SER A 190 -15.23 15.27 -5.04
C SER A 190 -15.41 14.02 -4.21
N ASN A 191 -14.35 13.18 -4.11
CA ASN A 191 -14.35 11.92 -3.39
C ASN A 191 -15.29 10.82 -3.95
N ASN A 192 -15.82 11.00 -5.18
CA ASN A 192 -16.60 9.96 -5.82
C ASN A 192 -15.70 8.91 -6.45
N GLU A 193 -16.08 7.64 -6.33
CA GLU A 193 -15.36 6.57 -7.02
C GLU A 193 -15.55 6.68 -8.52
N ILE A 194 -14.44 6.76 -9.24
CA ILE A 194 -14.42 6.81 -10.70
C ILE A 194 -13.98 5.48 -11.33
N GLY A 195 -13.84 4.46 -10.49
CA GLY A 195 -13.61 3.06 -10.87
C GLY A 195 -12.18 2.59 -10.66
N ILE A 196 -12.06 1.29 -10.87
CA ILE A 196 -10.82 0.56 -10.72
C ILE A 196 -10.16 0.47 -12.06
N THR A 197 -8.94 0.88 -12.13
CA THR A 197 -8.27 0.95 -13.42
C THR A 197 -6.93 0.23 -13.46
N ARG A 198 -6.24 0.05 -12.32
CA ARG A 198 -4.87 -0.46 -12.31
C ARG A 198 -4.48 -1.01 -10.94
N SER A 199 -3.49 -1.91 -10.94
CA SER A 199 -2.84 -2.37 -9.72
C SER A 199 -1.98 -1.29 -9.07
N ASP A 200 -1.65 -1.46 -7.79
CA ASP A 200 -0.78 -0.52 -7.04
C ASP A 200 0.59 -0.33 -7.72
N PRO A 201 1.29 -1.39 -8.19
CA PRO A 201 2.51 -1.23 -8.98
C PRO A 201 2.32 -0.38 -10.24
N GLN A 202 1.22 -0.56 -10.96
CA GLN A 202 0.94 0.22 -12.16
C GLN A 202 0.63 1.68 -11.84
N LEU A 203 -0.08 1.96 -10.73
CA LEU A 203 -0.34 3.33 -10.25
C LEU A 203 0.97 4.03 -9.85
N TYR A 204 1.85 3.32 -9.15
CA TYR A 204 3.16 3.83 -8.76
C TYR A 204 4.03 4.17 -9.98
N GLN A 205 4.06 3.30 -10.98
CA GLN A 205 4.80 3.55 -12.23
C GLN A 205 4.25 4.77 -12.98
N LEU A 206 2.94 4.98 -12.95
CA LEU A 206 2.35 6.20 -13.51
C LEU A 206 2.81 7.46 -12.78
N ARG A 207 3.04 7.41 -11.49
CA ARG A 207 3.54 8.54 -10.70
C ARG A 207 5.03 8.81 -10.94
N LYS A 208 5.86 7.78 -10.89
CA LYS A 208 7.32 7.95 -10.84
C LYS A 208 8.09 7.80 -12.16
N GLY A 209 7.58 7.11 -13.16
CA GLY A 209 8.52 6.53 -14.11
C GLY A 209 8.30 6.77 -15.58
N THR A 210 7.16 7.21 -16.04
CA THR A 210 6.94 7.35 -17.48
C THR A 210 6.94 8.83 -17.90
N PHE A 211 7.35 9.10 -19.13
CA PHE A 211 7.14 10.42 -19.75
C PHE A 211 5.68 10.88 -19.58
N SER A 212 4.74 9.93 -19.67
CA SER A 212 3.31 10.16 -19.43
C SER A 212 3.00 10.65 -18.01
N SER A 213 3.62 10.09 -16.95
CA SER A 213 3.38 10.55 -15.58
C SER A 213 4.00 11.91 -15.30
N ARG A 214 5.21 12.16 -15.81
CA ARG A 214 5.82 13.49 -15.75
C ARG A 214 4.99 14.53 -16.50
N LEU A 215 4.47 14.17 -17.67
CA LEU A 215 3.58 15.05 -18.41
C LEU A 215 2.26 15.25 -17.66
N ALA A 216 1.70 14.25 -17.00
CA ALA A 216 0.50 14.37 -16.18
C ALA A 216 0.72 15.21 -14.92
N SER A 217 1.90 15.19 -14.30
CA SER A 217 2.22 16.09 -13.18
C SER A 217 2.34 17.54 -13.60
N LEU A 218 2.81 17.79 -14.81
CA LEU A 218 3.04 19.13 -15.35
C LEU A 218 1.81 19.73 -16.05
N SER A 219 0.95 18.90 -16.66
CA SER A 219 -0.18 19.36 -17.48
C SER A 219 -1.53 18.92 -16.94
N ALA A 220 -2.34 19.91 -16.58
CA ALA A 220 -3.73 19.73 -16.17
C ALA A 220 -4.61 19.22 -17.32
N ILE A 221 -4.37 19.69 -18.51
CA ILE A 221 -5.06 19.26 -19.73
C ILE A 221 -4.81 17.77 -19.96
N TYR A 222 -3.55 17.34 -19.88
CA TYR A 222 -3.20 15.94 -20.07
C TYR A 222 -3.82 15.03 -18.99
N ARG A 223 -3.83 15.46 -17.72
CA ARG A 223 -4.53 14.77 -16.64
C ARG A 223 -6.01 14.59 -16.92
N TYR A 224 -6.67 15.65 -17.40
CA TYR A 224 -8.08 15.61 -17.76
C TYR A 224 -8.35 14.55 -18.85
N PHE A 225 -7.54 14.50 -19.89
CA PHE A 225 -7.68 13.48 -20.94
C PHE A 225 -7.47 12.06 -20.43
N LEU A 226 -6.50 11.84 -19.54
CA LEU A 226 -6.30 10.55 -18.89
C LEU A 226 -7.52 10.13 -18.08
N LEU A 227 -8.12 11.09 -17.34
CA LEU A 227 -9.32 10.85 -16.56
C LEU A 227 -10.52 10.49 -17.45
N GLN A 228 -10.74 11.22 -18.54
CA GLN A 228 -11.83 10.92 -19.49
C GLN A 228 -11.65 9.51 -20.11
N LYS A 229 -10.40 9.13 -20.41
CA LYS A 229 -10.09 7.79 -20.90
C LYS A 229 -10.41 6.73 -19.83
N ALA A 230 -10.06 6.99 -18.58
CA ALA A 230 -10.40 6.11 -17.47
C ALA A 230 -11.92 5.97 -17.31
N LYS A 231 -12.66 7.08 -17.25
CA LYS A 231 -14.13 7.07 -17.17
C LYS A 231 -14.78 6.22 -18.26
N ARG A 232 -14.37 6.38 -19.51
CA ARG A 232 -14.90 5.56 -20.64
C ARG A 232 -14.61 4.07 -20.51
N ASN A 233 -13.50 3.71 -19.90
CA ASN A 233 -13.16 2.31 -19.66
C ASN A 233 -14.04 1.71 -18.55
N ILE A 234 -14.43 2.50 -17.58
CA ILE A 234 -15.32 2.12 -16.47
C ILE A 234 -16.77 1.95 -16.95
N GLU A 235 -17.26 2.86 -17.77
CA GLU A 235 -18.61 2.76 -18.37
C GLU A 235 -18.80 1.46 -19.16
N LYS A 236 -17.72 0.84 -19.64
CA LYS A 236 -17.73 -0.47 -20.30
C LYS A 236 -17.80 -1.65 -19.33
N ILE A 237 -17.52 -1.42 -18.05
CA ILE A 237 -17.57 -2.42 -16.99
C ILE A 237 -18.98 -2.35 -16.37
N GLN A 238 -19.97 -2.97 -17.04
CA GLN A 238 -21.35 -2.96 -16.57
C GLN A 238 -21.49 -3.71 -15.23
N GLY A 239 -22.00 -3.03 -14.21
CA GLY A 239 -22.62 -3.63 -13.02
C GLY A 239 -21.71 -4.06 -11.89
N GLY A 240 -20.47 -3.58 -11.81
CA GLY A 240 -19.59 -3.86 -10.68
C GLY A 240 -19.76 -2.85 -9.54
N PHE A 241 -20.11 -3.31 -8.35
CA PHE A 241 -19.88 -2.53 -7.13
C PHE A 241 -18.38 -2.41 -6.89
N VAL A 242 -17.92 -1.18 -6.81
CA VAL A 242 -16.52 -0.90 -6.44
C VAL A 242 -16.44 -0.90 -4.92
N ILE A 243 -15.86 -1.95 -4.36
CA ILE A 243 -15.57 -2.00 -2.92
C ILE A 243 -14.18 -1.38 -2.74
N ASN A 244 -14.13 -0.24 -2.10
CA ASN A 244 -12.88 0.32 -1.61
C ASN A 244 -12.50 -0.46 -0.34
N PRO A 245 -11.36 -1.17 -0.31
CA PRO A 245 -10.94 -1.92 0.87
C PRO A 245 -10.77 -1.01 2.11
N VAL A 246 -10.42 0.26 1.90
CA VAL A 246 -10.29 1.24 2.98
C VAL A 246 -11.66 1.68 3.52
N MET A 247 -12.73 1.65 2.71
CA MET A 247 -14.08 2.05 3.13
C MET A 247 -14.85 0.96 3.87
N ASN A 248 -14.42 -0.29 3.80
CA ASN A 248 -15.05 -1.37 4.57
C ASN A 248 -14.68 -1.39 6.05
N ILE A 249 -13.69 -0.59 6.43
CA ILE A 249 -13.31 -0.41 7.83
C ILE A 249 -14.20 0.71 8.37
N GLY A 250 -15.25 0.38 9.10
CA GLY A 250 -16.12 1.36 9.79
C GLY A 250 -17.42 1.75 9.11
N LEU A 251 -17.79 1.22 7.94
CA LEU A 251 -19.15 1.34 7.44
C LEU A 251 -20.09 0.49 8.31
N PRO A 252 -21.29 1.02 8.67
CA PRO A 252 -22.29 0.21 9.31
C PRO A 252 -22.54 -1.04 8.46
N ASP A 253 -22.76 -2.18 9.10
CA ASP A 253 -23.01 -3.45 8.43
C ASP A 253 -24.30 -3.35 7.60
N ILE A 254 -24.15 -2.90 6.37
CA ILE A 254 -25.25 -2.85 5.37
C ILE A 254 -25.37 -4.18 4.61
N GLY A 255 -24.73 -5.25 5.09
CA GLY A 255 -24.76 -6.57 4.46
C GLY A 255 -23.95 -6.68 3.16
N LEU A 256 -23.15 -5.68 2.82
CA LEU A 256 -22.31 -5.63 1.63
C LEU A 256 -20.83 -5.99 1.90
N HIS A 257 -20.52 -6.45 3.11
CA HIS A 257 -19.16 -6.93 3.39
C HIS A 257 -18.86 -8.15 2.52
N PRO A 258 -17.79 -8.11 1.71
CA PRO A 258 -17.38 -9.28 0.98
C PRO A 258 -17.00 -10.36 2.00
N ARG A 259 -17.74 -11.47 1.98
CA ARG A 259 -17.37 -12.65 2.77
C ARG A 259 -16.38 -13.48 1.98
N LEU A 260 -15.35 -13.96 2.63
CA LEU A 260 -14.49 -14.97 2.04
C LEU A 260 -15.34 -16.20 1.69
N VAL A 261 -15.39 -16.53 0.40
CA VAL A 261 -16.22 -17.65 -0.10
C VAL A 261 -15.37 -18.90 -0.30
N SER A 262 -14.16 -18.72 -0.79
CA SER A 262 -13.25 -19.83 -1.01
C SER A 262 -11.79 -19.35 -1.05
N GLN A 263 -10.90 -20.28 -0.75
CA GLN A 263 -9.47 -20.15 -0.91
C GLN A 263 -9.06 -21.16 -1.99
N GLY A 264 -8.20 -20.76 -2.90
CA GLY A 264 -7.80 -21.64 -3.99
C GLY A 264 -6.52 -21.19 -4.69
N GLU A 265 -6.09 -21.93 -5.70
CA GLU A 265 -4.84 -21.67 -6.43
C GLU A 265 -4.71 -20.22 -6.96
N ASN A 266 -5.84 -19.57 -7.26
CA ASN A 266 -5.90 -18.20 -7.77
C ASN A 266 -6.08 -17.14 -6.65
N GLY A 267 -5.99 -17.53 -5.38
CA GLY A 267 -6.14 -16.64 -4.23
C GLY A 267 -7.52 -16.68 -3.58
N LEU A 268 -7.78 -15.66 -2.76
CA LEU A 268 -9.00 -15.53 -1.98
C LEU A 268 -10.16 -15.05 -2.87
N ARG A 269 -11.33 -15.69 -2.73
CA ARG A 269 -12.56 -15.30 -3.41
C ARG A 269 -13.57 -14.72 -2.43
N PHE A 270 -14.20 -13.63 -2.80
CA PHE A 270 -15.16 -12.91 -1.97
C PHE A 270 -16.55 -12.92 -2.59
N SER A 271 -17.59 -13.10 -1.78
CA SER A 271 -18.96 -12.96 -2.23
C SER A 271 -19.28 -11.51 -2.60
N GLY A 272 -20.09 -11.29 -3.62
CA GLY A 272 -20.53 -9.95 -4.05
C GLY A 272 -19.55 -9.20 -4.94
N LEU A 273 -18.37 -9.74 -5.22
CA LEU A 273 -17.43 -9.17 -6.20
C LEU A 273 -17.59 -9.87 -7.55
N ASN A 274 -17.70 -9.07 -8.61
CA ASN A 274 -17.66 -9.61 -9.98
C ASN A 274 -16.20 -9.86 -10.37
N GLU A 275 -15.73 -11.09 -10.17
CA GLU A 275 -14.33 -11.52 -10.33
C GLU A 275 -13.73 -11.23 -11.72
N LYS A 276 -14.57 -11.06 -12.73
CA LYS A 276 -14.11 -10.86 -14.13
C LYS A 276 -13.83 -9.41 -14.49
N ALA A 277 -14.30 -8.45 -13.68
CA ALA A 277 -14.35 -7.05 -14.10
C ALA A 277 -13.27 -6.17 -13.49
N LEU A 278 -12.66 -6.54 -12.37
CA LEU A 278 -11.84 -5.62 -11.57
C LEU A 278 -10.45 -6.20 -11.28
N PRO A 279 -9.37 -5.49 -11.67
CA PRO A 279 -8.02 -5.91 -11.32
C PRO A 279 -7.82 -5.80 -9.80
N SER A 280 -7.18 -6.81 -9.21
CA SER A 280 -6.72 -6.75 -7.84
C SER A 280 -5.64 -5.67 -7.65
N ARG A 281 -5.47 -5.20 -6.43
CA ARG A 281 -4.44 -4.20 -6.09
C ARG A 281 -3.03 -4.68 -6.43
N VAL A 282 -2.78 -5.99 -6.30
CA VAL A 282 -1.55 -6.63 -6.74
C VAL A 282 -1.92 -7.84 -7.57
N LEU A 283 -1.53 -7.85 -8.85
CA LEU A 283 -1.78 -8.98 -9.73
C LEU A 283 -0.90 -10.18 -9.33
N PRO A 284 -1.29 -11.42 -9.63
CA PRO A 284 -0.52 -12.62 -9.25
C PRO A 284 0.95 -12.57 -9.72
N LYS A 285 1.20 -12.07 -10.94
CA LYS A 285 2.55 -11.89 -11.47
C LYS A 285 3.33 -10.84 -10.69
N GLU A 286 2.70 -9.71 -10.40
CA GLU A 286 3.31 -8.62 -9.62
C GLU A 286 3.63 -9.09 -8.19
N ARG A 287 2.77 -9.91 -7.58
CA ARG A 287 3.02 -10.48 -6.26
C ARG A 287 4.24 -11.40 -6.25
N LEU A 288 4.40 -12.24 -7.27
CA LEU A 288 5.60 -13.07 -7.40
C LEU A 288 6.86 -12.19 -7.53
N GLU A 289 6.80 -11.14 -8.35
CA GLU A 289 7.90 -10.19 -8.52
C GLU A 289 8.22 -9.46 -7.19
N ILE A 290 7.22 -9.11 -6.39
CA ILE A 290 7.39 -8.49 -5.06
C ILE A 290 8.14 -9.45 -4.13
N LEU A 291 7.72 -10.70 -4.03
CA LEU A 291 8.37 -11.71 -3.18
C LEU A 291 9.81 -11.97 -3.63
N GLN A 292 10.08 -12.04 -4.93
CA GLN A 292 11.42 -12.17 -5.48
C GLN A 292 12.30 -10.95 -5.14
N ASN A 293 11.75 -9.75 -5.24
CA ASN A 293 12.45 -8.51 -4.85
C ASN A 293 12.77 -8.48 -3.36
N LEU A 294 11.80 -8.84 -2.50
CA LEU A 294 12.03 -8.93 -1.04
C LEU A 294 13.20 -9.87 -0.73
N ARG A 295 13.20 -11.07 -1.34
CA ARG A 295 14.27 -12.04 -1.16
C ARG A 295 15.61 -11.52 -1.67
N SER A 296 15.65 -10.88 -2.83
CA SER A 296 16.89 -10.28 -3.39
C SER A 296 17.44 -9.20 -2.47
N ILE A 297 16.59 -8.26 -2.03
CA ILE A 297 16.97 -7.19 -1.10
C ILE A 297 17.51 -7.77 0.21
N ALA A 298 16.84 -8.77 0.77
CA ALA A 298 17.27 -9.41 2.01
C ALA A 298 18.67 -10.04 1.83
N ARG A 299 18.90 -10.78 0.75
CA ARG A 299 20.20 -11.40 0.46
C ARG A 299 21.32 -10.37 0.19
N GLU A 300 21.04 -9.35 -0.61
CA GLU A 300 22.01 -8.31 -0.96
C GLU A 300 22.47 -7.50 0.25
N ASN A 301 21.63 -7.40 1.28
CA ASN A 301 21.90 -6.64 2.50
C ASN A 301 22.24 -7.53 3.70
N ASN A 302 22.40 -8.86 3.53
CA ASN A 302 22.60 -9.82 4.61
C ASN A 302 21.50 -9.75 5.70
N ILE A 303 20.27 -9.59 5.28
CA ILE A 303 19.08 -9.53 6.14
C ILE A 303 18.35 -10.86 6.03
N HIS A 304 17.93 -11.44 7.16
CA HIS A 304 17.06 -12.59 7.16
C HIS A 304 15.65 -12.22 6.67
N LEU A 305 14.99 -13.11 5.96
CA LEU A 305 13.61 -12.96 5.55
C LEU A 305 12.77 -14.07 6.14
N LEU A 306 11.75 -13.73 6.91
CA LEU A 306 10.73 -14.62 7.43
C LEU A 306 9.37 -14.18 6.89
N ILE A 307 8.68 -15.06 6.21
CA ILE A 307 7.31 -14.86 5.75
C ILE A 307 6.36 -15.32 6.84
N LEU A 308 5.42 -14.48 7.22
CA LEU A 308 4.30 -14.84 8.06
C LEU A 308 3.08 -15.05 7.16
N HIS A 309 2.63 -16.31 7.02
CA HIS A 309 1.45 -16.64 6.26
C HIS A 309 0.21 -16.29 7.08
N PRO A 310 -0.64 -15.34 6.60
CA PRO A 310 -1.81 -14.90 7.32
C PRO A 310 -2.82 -16.01 7.59
N SER A 311 -3.59 -15.84 8.65
CA SER A 311 -4.76 -16.66 8.93
C SER A 311 -5.90 -15.76 9.40
N TYR A 312 -7.11 -16.05 8.97
CA TYR A 312 -8.33 -15.30 9.23
C TYR A 312 -9.32 -16.18 10.00
N LYS A 313 -10.30 -15.57 10.69
CA LYS A 313 -11.20 -16.28 11.59
C LYS A 313 -11.88 -17.50 10.97
N ASP A 314 -12.31 -17.38 9.73
CA ASP A 314 -13.06 -18.43 9.02
C ASP A 314 -12.21 -19.07 7.89
N SER A 315 -10.87 -19.05 8.02
CA SER A 315 -9.98 -19.58 7.00
C SER A 315 -9.33 -20.89 7.39
N ASP A 316 -9.19 -21.79 6.41
CA ASP A 316 -8.37 -22.99 6.52
C ASP A 316 -6.98 -22.77 5.92
N PRO A 317 -5.97 -23.55 6.30
CA PRO A 317 -4.69 -23.55 5.61
C PRO A 317 -4.88 -23.87 4.12
N HIS A 318 -4.24 -23.11 3.26
CA HIS A 318 -4.42 -23.28 1.82
C HIS A 318 -3.10 -23.16 1.05
N ASP A 319 -3.03 -23.88 -0.07
CA ASP A 319 -1.92 -23.73 -1.00
C ASP A 319 -2.12 -22.46 -1.84
N CYS A 320 -1.26 -21.49 -1.64
CA CYS A 320 -1.30 -20.21 -2.33
C CYS A 320 0.05 -19.87 -2.96
N LEU A 321 0.15 -18.71 -3.62
CA LEU A 321 1.41 -18.26 -4.21
C LEU A 321 2.50 -18.13 -3.14
N LEU A 322 2.14 -17.67 -1.95
CA LEU A 322 3.06 -17.45 -0.83
C LEU A 322 3.70 -18.76 -0.35
N THR A 323 2.88 -19.78 -0.10
CA THR A 323 3.34 -21.11 0.33
C THR A 323 4.19 -21.79 -0.74
N ARG A 324 3.82 -21.70 -2.01
CA ARG A 324 4.61 -22.22 -3.13
C ARG A 324 5.93 -21.49 -3.29
N PHE A 325 5.94 -20.16 -3.15
CA PHE A 325 7.16 -19.36 -3.22
C PHE A 325 8.13 -19.73 -2.10
N THR A 326 7.68 -19.77 -0.85
CA THR A 326 8.53 -20.05 0.31
C THR A 326 9.14 -21.43 0.23
N LYS A 327 8.36 -22.44 -0.19
CA LYS A 327 8.84 -23.81 -0.41
C LYS A 327 9.88 -23.89 -1.53
N LYS A 328 9.63 -23.23 -2.68
CA LYS A 328 10.53 -23.24 -3.84
C LYS A 328 11.84 -22.54 -3.56
N GLU A 329 11.77 -21.41 -2.89
CA GLU A 329 12.91 -20.52 -2.69
C GLU A 329 13.59 -20.72 -1.33
N GLU A 330 13.15 -21.74 -0.57
CA GLU A 330 13.67 -22.10 0.75
C GLU A 330 13.67 -20.91 1.73
N VAL A 331 12.60 -20.11 1.69
CA VAL A 331 12.40 -19.00 2.62
C VAL A 331 11.63 -19.51 3.84
N PRO A 332 12.13 -19.30 5.06
CA PRO A 332 11.39 -19.65 6.27
C PRO A 332 9.99 -19.02 6.29
N MET A 333 8.99 -19.80 6.69
CA MET A 333 7.61 -19.35 6.78
C MET A 333 7.00 -19.75 8.11
N PHE A 334 6.42 -18.78 8.79
CA PHE A 334 5.59 -19.01 9.97
C PHE A 334 4.13 -19.11 9.57
N GLU A 335 3.50 -20.23 9.89
CA GLU A 335 2.09 -20.47 9.63
C GLU A 335 1.24 -19.95 10.79
N ALA A 336 0.61 -18.79 10.62
CA ALA A 336 -0.22 -18.18 11.66
C ALA A 336 -1.42 -19.04 12.05
N HIS A 337 -1.93 -19.86 11.12
CA HIS A 337 -3.03 -20.77 11.38
C HIS A 337 -2.77 -21.69 12.57
N ASN A 338 -1.55 -22.19 12.71
CA ASN A 338 -1.21 -23.14 13.78
C ASN A 338 -1.41 -22.57 15.20
N VAL A 339 -1.30 -21.24 15.35
CA VAL A 339 -1.44 -20.58 16.66
C VAL A 339 -2.77 -19.84 16.80
N LEU A 340 -3.42 -19.47 15.71
CA LEU A 340 -4.72 -18.78 15.70
C LEU A 340 -5.91 -19.76 15.61
N HIS A 341 -5.66 -21.02 15.22
CA HIS A 341 -6.66 -22.09 15.17
C HIS A 341 -6.14 -23.34 15.91
N PRO A 342 -5.75 -23.22 17.20
CA PRO A 342 -5.25 -24.39 17.91
C PRO A 342 -6.35 -25.43 18.10
N PRO A 343 -6.02 -26.73 18.05
CA PRO A 343 -6.99 -27.80 18.20
C PRO A 343 -7.84 -27.63 19.47
N GLY A 344 -9.17 -27.68 19.31
CA GLY A 344 -10.12 -27.57 20.41
C GLY A 344 -10.43 -26.16 20.92
N ALA A 345 -9.82 -25.11 20.37
CA ALA A 345 -10.20 -23.74 20.66
C ALA A 345 -11.20 -23.20 19.63
N ASP A 346 -12.11 -22.34 20.10
CA ASP A 346 -12.99 -21.59 19.20
C ASP A 346 -12.20 -20.40 18.61
N PRO A 347 -11.97 -20.34 17.29
CA PRO A 347 -11.26 -19.24 16.66
C PRO A 347 -11.88 -17.88 16.95
N GLN A 348 -13.18 -17.81 17.22
CA GLN A 348 -13.85 -16.55 17.57
C GLN A 348 -13.23 -15.87 18.79
N THR A 349 -12.60 -16.63 19.68
CA THR A 349 -11.93 -16.10 20.87
C THR A 349 -10.59 -15.44 20.61
N LEU A 350 -10.06 -15.52 19.38
CA LEU A 350 -8.73 -15.04 18.99
C LEU A 350 -8.78 -13.88 17.97
N PHE A 351 -9.98 -13.47 17.55
CA PHE A 351 -10.16 -12.41 16.57
C PHE A 351 -11.09 -11.30 17.06
N VAL A 352 -10.84 -10.06 16.63
CA VAL A 352 -11.72 -8.91 16.85
C VAL A 352 -12.90 -8.98 15.88
N ASP A 353 -12.60 -9.31 14.62
CA ASP A 353 -13.54 -9.43 13.51
C ASP A 353 -13.16 -10.63 12.62
N SER A 354 -13.55 -10.64 11.34
CA SER A 354 -13.19 -11.74 10.42
C SER A 354 -11.71 -11.76 10.03
N TRP A 355 -10.98 -10.66 10.23
CA TRP A 355 -9.65 -10.45 9.64
C TRP A 355 -8.53 -10.23 10.67
N HIS A 356 -8.85 -9.59 11.80
CA HIS A 356 -7.85 -9.06 12.72
C HIS A 356 -7.78 -9.89 14.01
N PRO A 357 -6.59 -10.37 14.39
CA PRO A 357 -6.39 -11.00 15.68
C PRO A 357 -6.70 -10.00 16.82
N ASN A 358 -7.32 -10.49 17.89
CA ASN A 358 -7.51 -9.74 19.11
C ASN A 358 -6.24 -9.76 20.01
N PRO A 359 -6.22 -9.16 21.21
CA PRO A 359 -5.02 -9.16 22.05
C PRO A 359 -4.46 -10.55 22.33
N LEU A 360 -5.31 -11.56 22.54
CA LEU A 360 -4.88 -12.95 22.77
C LEU A 360 -4.32 -13.56 21.46
N GLY A 361 -4.93 -13.29 20.30
CA GLY A 361 -4.42 -13.69 19.00
C GLY A 361 -3.04 -13.08 18.70
N HIS A 362 -2.84 -11.81 19.00
CA HIS A 362 -1.54 -11.15 18.90
C HIS A 362 -0.49 -11.75 19.83
N GLN A 363 -0.87 -12.09 21.06
CA GLN A 363 0.01 -12.79 22.01
C GLN A 363 0.45 -14.16 21.45
N ARG A 364 -0.47 -14.96 20.92
CA ARG A 364 -0.18 -16.26 20.31
C ARG A 364 0.78 -16.14 19.12
N LEU A 365 0.56 -15.14 18.25
CA LEU A 365 1.49 -14.87 17.16
C LEU A 365 2.89 -14.54 17.67
N ALA A 366 3.00 -13.69 18.68
CA ALA A 366 4.28 -13.29 19.28
C ALA A 366 5.02 -14.48 19.92
N GLU A 367 4.31 -15.34 20.66
CA GLU A 367 4.87 -16.55 21.28
C GLU A 367 5.43 -17.51 20.21
N GLY A 368 4.66 -17.82 19.17
CA GLY A 368 5.10 -18.71 18.11
C GLY A 368 6.25 -18.14 17.28
N LEU A 369 6.18 -16.84 16.94
CA LEU A 369 7.25 -16.16 16.21
C LEU A 369 8.55 -16.11 17.01
N SER A 370 8.50 -15.85 18.33
CA SER A 370 9.70 -15.80 19.16
C SER A 370 10.44 -17.15 19.17
N GLN A 371 9.69 -18.24 19.31
CA GLN A 371 10.26 -19.61 19.27
C GLN A 371 10.93 -19.89 17.92
N MET A 372 10.26 -19.57 16.81
CA MET A 372 10.81 -19.77 15.47
C MET A 372 12.05 -18.93 15.21
N ILE A 373 12.02 -17.64 15.56
CA ILE A 373 13.14 -16.71 15.34
C ILE A 373 14.36 -17.17 16.13
N LEU A 374 14.22 -17.50 17.41
CA LEU A 374 15.31 -18.00 18.23
C LEU A 374 15.90 -19.31 17.70
N HIS A 375 15.05 -20.20 17.19
CA HIS A 375 15.51 -21.44 16.55
C HIS A 375 16.31 -21.14 15.26
N GLU A 376 15.85 -20.23 14.41
CA GLU A 376 16.56 -19.88 13.16
C GLU A 376 17.88 -19.14 13.43
N ILE A 377 17.92 -18.23 14.41
CA ILE A 377 19.15 -17.52 14.79
C ILE A 377 20.20 -18.49 15.36
N ASN A 378 19.78 -19.47 16.17
CA ASN A 378 20.71 -20.42 16.81
C ASN A 378 21.22 -21.52 15.87
N ARG A 379 20.69 -21.62 14.63
CA ARG A 379 21.15 -22.57 13.62
C ARG A 379 22.32 -22.04 12.77
N GLN A 380 22.64 -20.77 12.89
CA GLN A 380 23.70 -20.09 12.15
C GLN A 380 24.91 -19.80 13.02
#